data_6438c8c7fb6491be37e83dafc319b4fe
#
_entry.id   6438c8c7fb6491be37e83dafc319b4fe
#
_cell.length_a   1.000
_cell.length_b   1.000
_cell.length_c   1.000
_cell.angle_alpha   90.00
_cell.angle_beta   90.00
_cell.angle_gamma   90.00
#
_symmetry.space_group_name_H-M   'P 1'
#
loop_
_entity.id
_entity.type
_entity.pdbx_description
1 polymer ?
#
loop_
_entity_poly.entity_id
_entity_poly.type
_entity_poly.pdbx_seq_one_letter_code
_entity_poly.pdbx_strand_id
1 'polypeptide(L)'
;AIVVSVGGNDFFHRKDIMIDALKNALLHGEGFFPEEVTNIYDEYEKNLSRIIDEIKNMNPDAYIIVQTVYNPFLKQTLNFSYINVGKTANRYVTRLNDSIKNVCKTKNRVFVFDVAPEMNEDAENFYGTDEKLDIHPTKHGHATLARVFTEKFNGLLKD
;
A
#
# COMPACT_ATOMS: atom_id res chain seq x y z
N ALA A 1 11.70 15.56 9.08
CA ALA A 1 10.76 14.46 8.88
C ALA A 1 11.44 13.30 8.16
N ILE A 2 11.03 12.09 8.46
CA ILE A 2 11.49 10.85 7.82
C ILE A 2 10.29 10.23 7.14
N VAL A 3 10.41 9.90 5.85
CA VAL A 3 9.35 9.23 5.09
C VAL A 3 9.66 7.75 4.98
N VAL A 4 8.67 6.91 5.34
CA VAL A 4 8.73 5.45 5.26
C VAL A 4 7.69 5.00 4.24
N SER A 5 8.16 4.30 3.20
CA SER A 5 7.31 3.70 2.15
C SER A 5 7.70 2.23 2.02
N VAL A 6 6.96 1.35 2.67
CA VAL A 6 7.22 -0.10 2.76
C VAL A 6 5.90 -0.88 2.68
N GLY A 7 5.98 -2.18 2.38
CA GLY A 7 4.83 -3.10 2.38
C GLY A 7 4.39 -3.57 0.99
N GLY A 8 4.58 -2.78 -0.05
CA GLY A 8 4.20 -3.20 -1.41
C GLY A 8 4.90 -4.49 -1.85
N ASN A 9 6.18 -4.61 -1.54
CA ASN A 9 6.98 -5.77 -1.93
C ASN A 9 6.59 -7.06 -1.19
N ASP A 10 6.06 -6.97 0.01
CA ASP A 10 5.62 -8.14 0.78
C ASP A 10 4.50 -8.91 0.07
N PHE A 11 3.76 -8.24 -0.80
CA PHE A 11 2.68 -8.82 -1.60
C PHE A 11 3.02 -8.93 -3.09
N PHE A 12 3.54 -7.87 -3.70
CA PHE A 12 3.71 -7.82 -5.17
C PHE A 12 4.85 -8.71 -5.68
N HIS A 13 5.86 -9.00 -4.88
CA HIS A 13 6.92 -9.96 -5.25
C HIS A 13 6.56 -11.42 -4.98
N ARG A 14 5.49 -11.67 -4.25
CA ARG A 14 4.99 -13.01 -3.94
C ARG A 14 3.96 -13.44 -4.98
N LYS A 15 4.44 -13.87 -6.17
CA LYS A 15 3.57 -14.37 -7.25
C LYS A 15 2.70 -15.55 -6.82
N ASP A 16 3.21 -16.40 -5.93
CA ASP A 16 2.49 -17.48 -5.27
C ASP A 16 1.23 -16.96 -4.55
N ILE A 17 1.37 -15.91 -3.74
CA ILE A 17 0.26 -15.31 -3.00
C ILE A 17 -0.77 -14.70 -3.95
N MET A 18 -0.34 -14.02 -5.01
CA MET A 18 -1.26 -13.44 -5.99
C MET A 18 -2.07 -14.54 -6.72
N ILE A 19 -1.41 -15.62 -7.12
CA ILE A 19 -2.08 -16.76 -7.78
C ILE A 19 -3.06 -17.43 -6.82
N ASP A 20 -2.65 -17.64 -5.58
CA ASP A 20 -3.51 -18.26 -4.58
C ASP A 20 -4.64 -17.34 -4.14
N ALA A 21 -4.43 -16.03 -4.10
CA ALA A 21 -5.50 -15.05 -3.91
C ALA A 21 -6.57 -15.15 -4.99
N LEU A 22 -6.16 -15.28 -6.26
CA LEU A 22 -7.08 -15.44 -7.39
C LEU A 22 -7.83 -16.78 -7.33
N LYS A 23 -7.14 -17.89 -7.01
CA LYS A 23 -7.76 -19.21 -6.82
C LYS A 23 -8.75 -19.21 -5.66
N ASN A 24 -8.37 -18.62 -4.53
CA ASN A 24 -9.25 -18.55 -3.36
C ASN A 24 -10.47 -17.66 -3.61
N ALA A 25 -10.31 -16.56 -4.35
CA ALA A 25 -11.44 -15.75 -4.77
C ALA A 25 -12.42 -16.52 -5.67
N LEU A 26 -11.91 -17.42 -6.51
CA LEU A 26 -12.74 -18.32 -7.35
C LEU A 26 -13.50 -19.36 -6.51
N LEU A 27 -12.85 -19.94 -5.51
CA LEU A 27 -13.40 -21.08 -4.76
C LEU A 27 -14.28 -20.66 -3.58
N HIS A 28 -13.94 -19.57 -2.91
CA HIS A 28 -14.53 -19.17 -1.63
C HIS A 28 -15.19 -17.78 -1.67
N GLY A 29 -15.17 -17.15 -2.84
CA GLY A 29 -15.65 -15.76 -3.01
C GLY A 29 -14.57 -14.73 -2.65
N GLU A 30 -14.78 -13.54 -3.19
CA GLU A 30 -13.79 -12.45 -3.14
C GLU A 30 -13.45 -11.92 -1.72
N GLY A 31 -14.15 -12.35 -0.66
CA GLY A 31 -13.90 -11.90 0.73
C GLY A 31 -12.99 -12.82 1.55
N PHE A 32 -12.59 -13.94 1.00
CA PHE A 32 -11.78 -14.92 1.73
C PHE A 32 -10.30 -14.52 1.76
N PHE A 33 -9.72 -14.53 2.96
CA PHE A 33 -8.29 -14.37 3.20
C PHE A 33 -7.75 -15.67 3.82
N PRO A 34 -6.85 -16.38 3.14
CA PRO A 34 -6.17 -17.53 3.74
C PRO A 34 -5.40 -17.14 5.01
N GLU A 35 -5.25 -18.08 5.94
CA GLU A 35 -4.51 -17.85 7.20
C GLU A 35 -3.07 -17.41 6.95
N GLU A 36 -2.42 -17.98 5.95
CA GLU A 36 -1.05 -17.61 5.53
C GLU A 36 -0.95 -16.13 5.14
N VAL A 37 -1.98 -15.59 4.48
CA VAL A 37 -2.05 -14.17 4.13
C VAL A 37 -2.29 -13.31 5.37
N THR A 38 -3.10 -13.78 6.30
CA THR A 38 -3.34 -13.08 7.57
C THR A 38 -2.04 -12.95 8.36
N ASN A 39 -1.24 -14.01 8.42
CA ASN A 39 0.07 -14.01 9.09
C ASN A 39 1.03 -12.98 8.49
N ILE A 40 0.97 -12.71 7.18
CA ILE A 40 1.79 -11.67 6.54
C ILE A 40 1.44 -10.28 7.07
N TYR A 41 0.16 -9.97 7.24
CA TYR A 41 -0.26 -8.69 7.82
C TYR A 41 0.19 -8.54 9.26
N ASP A 42 0.06 -9.59 10.07
CA ASP A 42 0.49 -9.59 11.47
C ASP A 42 2.01 -9.39 11.58
N GLU A 43 2.78 -10.03 10.72
CA GLU A 43 4.24 -9.86 10.66
C GLU A 43 4.60 -8.45 10.17
N TYR A 44 3.90 -7.95 9.16
CA TYR A 44 4.08 -6.60 8.65
C TYR A 44 3.84 -5.55 9.75
N GLU A 45 2.76 -5.66 10.52
CA GLU A 45 2.44 -4.74 11.62
C GLU A 45 3.55 -4.74 12.68
N LYS A 46 4.05 -5.90 13.06
CA LYS A 46 5.18 -6.05 14.01
C LYS A 46 6.44 -5.39 13.46
N ASN A 47 6.76 -5.64 12.19
CA ASN A 47 7.95 -5.09 11.55
C ASN A 47 7.86 -3.58 11.37
N LEU A 48 6.72 -3.05 10.93
CA LEU A 48 6.50 -1.61 10.81
C LEU A 48 6.61 -0.93 12.16
N SER A 49 5.99 -1.49 13.21
CA SER A 49 6.11 -0.97 14.57
C SER A 49 7.57 -0.90 15.01
N ARG A 50 8.35 -1.98 14.78
CA ARG A 50 9.76 -2.04 15.13
C ARG A 50 10.60 -1.00 14.36
N ILE A 51 10.36 -0.83 13.06
CA ILE A 51 11.04 0.19 12.25
C ILE A 51 10.80 1.59 12.85
N ILE A 52 9.54 1.91 13.19
CA ILE A 52 9.19 3.20 13.79
C ILE A 52 9.89 3.37 15.15
N ASP A 53 9.89 2.34 15.99
CA ASP A 53 10.53 2.39 17.31
C ASP A 53 12.05 2.56 17.21
N GLU A 54 12.72 1.90 16.27
CA GLU A 54 14.14 2.07 16.01
C GLU A 54 14.49 3.50 15.55
N ILE A 55 13.66 4.07 14.64
CA ILE A 55 13.84 5.46 14.23
C ILE A 55 13.69 6.39 15.43
N LYS A 56 12.69 6.15 16.30
CA LYS A 56 12.46 6.95 17.51
C LYS A 56 13.58 6.80 18.54
N ASN A 57 14.17 5.62 18.67
CA ASN A 57 15.32 5.40 19.55
C ASN A 57 16.54 6.22 19.10
N MET A 58 16.76 6.31 17.78
CA MET A 58 17.84 7.12 17.20
C MET A 58 17.55 8.63 17.25
N ASN A 59 16.30 9.01 17.05
CA ASN A 59 15.87 10.42 17.06
C ASN A 59 14.44 10.53 17.62
N PRO A 60 14.29 10.75 18.96
CA PRO A 60 12.98 10.85 19.62
C PRO A 60 12.09 11.97 19.07
N ASP A 61 12.69 13.03 18.53
CA ASP A 61 11.98 14.18 18.01
C ASP A 61 11.60 14.07 16.53
N ALA A 62 12.00 13.00 15.86
CA ALA A 62 11.67 12.80 14.46
C ALA A 62 10.15 12.78 14.21
N TYR A 63 9.70 13.53 13.21
CA TYR A 63 8.41 13.33 12.61
C TYR A 63 8.55 12.19 11.59
N ILE A 64 7.74 11.14 11.75
CA ILE A 64 7.74 9.98 10.84
C ILE A 64 6.46 10.02 10.02
N ILE A 65 6.61 9.95 8.72
CA ILE A 65 5.51 9.92 7.76
C ILE A 65 5.51 8.54 7.12
N VAL A 66 4.44 7.77 7.33
CA VAL A 66 4.28 6.47 6.68
C VAL A 66 3.30 6.62 5.53
N GLN A 67 3.74 6.26 4.34
CA GLN A 67 2.93 6.33 3.12
C GLN A 67 2.07 5.08 2.99
N THR A 68 0.80 5.23 2.59
CA THR A 68 -0.03 4.10 2.18
C THR A 68 0.41 3.52 0.84
N VAL A 69 0.10 2.25 0.62
CA VAL A 69 0.39 1.53 -0.63
C VAL A 69 -0.76 1.71 -1.60
N TYR A 70 -0.48 2.06 -2.84
CA TYR A 70 -1.45 2.16 -3.93
C TYR A 70 -1.57 0.84 -4.70
N ASN A 71 -2.68 0.68 -5.44
CA ASN A 71 -2.95 -0.48 -6.25
C ASN A 71 -2.78 -0.17 -7.75
N PRO A 72 -1.67 -0.54 -8.38
CA PRO A 72 -1.41 -0.23 -9.78
C PRO A 72 -2.33 -0.95 -10.76
N PHE A 73 -3.09 -1.93 -10.29
CA PHE A 73 -3.98 -2.75 -11.13
C PHE A 73 -5.44 -2.30 -11.09
N LEU A 74 -5.82 -1.36 -10.24
CA LEU A 74 -7.23 -1.07 -9.96
C LEU A 74 -8.00 -0.60 -11.20
N LYS A 75 -7.37 0.21 -12.04
CA LYS A 75 -7.95 0.74 -13.29
C LYS A 75 -7.57 -0.07 -14.52
N GLN A 76 -6.75 -1.10 -14.36
CA GLN A 76 -6.33 -1.96 -15.46
C GLN A 76 -7.42 -2.99 -15.77
N THR A 77 -7.69 -3.22 -17.07
CA THR A 77 -8.65 -4.23 -17.52
C THR A 77 -8.01 -5.63 -17.52
N LEU A 78 -7.52 -6.05 -16.35
CA LEU A 78 -6.94 -7.36 -16.15
C LEU A 78 -7.98 -8.28 -15.53
N ASN A 79 -8.47 -9.22 -16.33
CA ASN A 79 -9.40 -10.24 -15.87
C ASN A 79 -8.76 -11.63 -15.99
N PHE A 80 -8.85 -12.40 -14.91
CA PHE A 80 -8.51 -13.82 -14.92
C PHE A 80 -9.79 -14.62 -14.73
N SER A 81 -10.27 -15.27 -15.80
CA SER A 81 -11.59 -15.91 -15.82
C SER A 81 -12.69 -14.88 -15.51
N TYR A 82 -13.44 -15.07 -14.45
CA TYR A 82 -14.51 -14.18 -14.00
C TYR A 82 -14.05 -13.16 -12.94
N ILE A 83 -12.76 -13.15 -12.60
CA ILE A 83 -12.22 -12.32 -11.53
C ILE A 83 -11.53 -11.09 -12.09
N ASN A 84 -11.89 -9.93 -11.59
CA ASN A 84 -11.17 -8.71 -11.83
C ASN A 84 -9.94 -8.64 -10.91
N VAL A 85 -8.76 -8.78 -11.49
CA VAL A 85 -7.48 -8.79 -10.75
C VAL A 85 -7.29 -7.51 -9.94
N GLY A 86 -7.63 -6.36 -10.52
CA GLY A 86 -7.50 -5.05 -9.85
C GLY A 86 -8.37 -4.95 -8.60
N LYS A 87 -9.62 -5.42 -8.66
CA LYS A 87 -10.52 -5.44 -7.51
C LYS A 87 -10.05 -6.41 -6.43
N THR A 88 -9.57 -7.59 -6.83
CA THR A 88 -9.01 -8.58 -5.89
C THR A 88 -7.77 -8.01 -5.20
N ALA A 89 -6.81 -7.49 -5.96
CA ALA A 89 -5.62 -6.85 -5.42
C ALA A 89 -5.97 -5.68 -4.47
N ASN A 90 -7.03 -4.91 -4.80
CA ASN A 90 -7.43 -3.77 -3.97
C ASN A 90 -7.80 -4.16 -2.54
N ARG A 91 -8.37 -5.33 -2.32
CA ARG A 91 -8.71 -5.80 -0.97
C ARG A 91 -7.48 -6.07 -0.13
N TYR A 92 -6.46 -6.68 -0.74
CA TYR A 92 -5.18 -6.93 -0.07
C TYR A 92 -4.47 -5.61 0.25
N VAL A 93 -4.45 -4.68 -0.70
CA VAL A 93 -3.87 -3.35 -0.49
C VAL A 93 -4.65 -2.56 0.57
N THR A 94 -5.98 -2.60 0.56
CA THR A 94 -6.80 -1.95 1.57
C THR A 94 -6.49 -2.49 2.97
N ARG A 95 -6.43 -3.81 3.13
CA ARG A 95 -6.08 -4.44 4.41
C ARG A 95 -4.68 -4.04 4.88
N LEU A 96 -3.69 -3.97 3.95
CA LEU A 96 -2.35 -3.49 4.26
C LEU A 96 -2.37 -2.04 4.73
N ASN A 97 -3.13 -1.18 4.07
CA ASN A 97 -3.27 0.23 4.45
C ASN A 97 -3.98 0.40 5.80
N ASP A 98 -4.93 -0.47 6.13
CA ASP A 98 -5.54 -0.51 7.46
C ASP A 98 -4.51 -0.88 8.53
N SER A 99 -3.63 -1.86 8.26
CA SER A 99 -2.51 -2.22 9.13
C SER A 99 -1.57 -1.03 9.34
N ILE A 100 -1.21 -0.29 8.28
CA ILE A 100 -0.41 0.93 8.38
C ILE A 100 -1.09 1.95 9.32
N LYS A 101 -2.37 2.23 9.09
CA LYS A 101 -3.14 3.19 9.88
C LYS A 101 -3.21 2.78 11.35
N ASN A 102 -3.45 1.49 11.62
CA ASN A 102 -3.54 0.94 12.97
C ASN A 102 -2.23 1.08 13.74
N VAL A 103 -1.11 0.71 13.13
CA VAL A 103 0.22 0.85 13.76
C VAL A 103 0.54 2.31 14.02
N CYS A 104 0.34 3.18 13.04
CA CYS A 104 0.70 4.60 13.16
C CYS A 104 -0.14 5.34 14.21
N LYS A 105 -1.44 5.00 14.34
CA LYS A 105 -2.38 5.63 15.27
C LYS A 105 -1.91 5.60 16.73
N THR A 106 -1.12 4.61 17.11
CA THR A 106 -0.65 4.42 18.49
C THR A 106 0.70 5.09 18.79
N LYS A 107 1.32 5.71 17.78
CA LYS A 107 2.70 6.22 17.88
C LYS A 107 2.72 7.76 17.86
N ASN A 108 3.50 8.34 18.76
CA ASN A 108 3.65 9.80 18.86
C ASN A 108 4.47 10.37 17.70
N ARG A 109 4.02 11.48 17.11
CA ARG A 109 4.65 12.16 15.96
C ARG A 109 4.84 11.22 14.75
N VAL A 110 3.90 10.29 14.55
CA VAL A 110 3.84 9.40 13.39
C VAL A 110 2.55 9.69 12.65
N PHE A 111 2.66 9.97 11.36
CA PHE A 111 1.57 10.41 10.51
C PHE A 111 1.42 9.47 9.32
N VAL A 112 0.19 9.22 8.92
CA VAL A 112 -0.10 8.48 7.68
C VAL A 112 -0.36 9.47 6.55
N PHE A 113 0.43 9.40 5.50
CA PHE A 113 0.12 10.07 4.25
C PHE A 113 -0.62 9.08 3.33
N ASP A 114 -1.94 9.22 3.32
CA ASP A 114 -2.81 8.38 2.50
C ASP A 114 -2.76 8.88 1.05
N VAL A 115 -1.88 8.25 0.25
CA VAL A 115 -1.69 8.55 -1.18
C VAL A 115 -2.49 7.61 -2.07
N ALA A 116 -2.98 6.49 -1.53
CA ALA A 116 -3.66 5.47 -2.30
C ALA A 116 -4.91 5.97 -3.04
N PRO A 117 -5.80 6.80 -2.47
CA PRO A 117 -6.96 7.30 -3.18
C PRO A 117 -6.58 8.03 -4.47
N GLU A 118 -5.71 9.03 -4.37
CA GLU A 118 -5.29 9.86 -5.51
C GLU A 118 -4.52 9.04 -6.57
N MET A 119 -3.65 8.15 -6.13
CA MET A 119 -2.89 7.30 -7.03
C MET A 119 -3.78 6.29 -7.76
N ASN A 120 -4.80 5.77 -7.09
CA ASN A 120 -5.68 4.76 -7.64
C ASN A 120 -6.75 5.32 -8.59
N GLU A 121 -7.02 6.62 -8.57
CA GLU A 121 -8.06 7.23 -9.41
C GLU A 121 -7.65 7.36 -10.87
N ASP A 122 -6.37 7.53 -11.15
CA ASP A 122 -5.88 7.79 -12.50
C ASP A 122 -4.97 6.67 -13.01
N ALA A 123 -5.37 6.03 -14.10
CA ALA A 123 -4.61 4.98 -14.76
C ALA A 123 -3.26 5.49 -15.31
N GLU A 124 -3.15 6.78 -15.66
CA GLU A 124 -1.92 7.39 -16.16
C GLU A 124 -0.82 7.48 -15.10
N ASN A 125 -1.18 7.30 -13.83
CA ASN A 125 -0.20 7.24 -12.74
C ASN A 125 0.72 6.01 -12.84
N PHE A 126 0.37 4.98 -13.62
CA PHE A 126 1.09 3.73 -13.71
C PHE A 126 1.46 3.38 -15.15
N TYR A 127 2.57 2.67 -15.32
CA TYR A 127 2.87 2.03 -16.58
C TYR A 127 1.82 0.94 -16.82
N GLY A 128 1.25 0.91 -18.03
CA GLY A 128 0.24 -0.08 -18.39
C GLY A 128 0.77 -1.51 -18.36
N THR A 129 -0.14 -2.47 -18.39
CA THR A 129 0.16 -3.91 -18.31
C THR A 129 0.49 -4.54 -19.67
N ASP A 130 0.61 -3.73 -20.75
CA ASP A 130 0.53 -4.23 -22.12
C ASP A 130 1.70 -5.12 -22.56
N GLU A 131 2.90 -4.97 -21.96
CA GLU A 131 4.05 -5.83 -22.29
C GLU A 131 4.88 -6.28 -21.08
N LYS A 132 4.90 -5.49 -20.05
CA LYS A 132 5.58 -5.81 -18.78
C LYS A 132 4.69 -5.36 -17.65
N LEU A 133 4.40 -6.26 -16.74
CA LEU A 133 3.65 -5.95 -15.52
C LEU A 133 4.48 -4.98 -14.65
N ASP A 134 4.51 -3.71 -15.05
CA ASP A 134 5.26 -2.68 -14.37
C ASP A 134 4.34 -1.97 -13.36
N ILE A 135 4.63 -2.18 -12.08
CA ILE A 135 3.87 -1.64 -10.95
C ILE A 135 4.36 -0.26 -10.50
N HIS A 136 5.39 0.27 -11.16
CA HIS A 136 5.99 1.53 -10.76
C HIS A 136 5.18 2.72 -11.30
N PRO A 137 5.23 3.87 -10.59
CA PRO A 137 4.62 5.09 -11.06
C PRO A 137 5.31 5.63 -12.32
N THR A 138 4.50 6.17 -13.23
CA THR A 138 4.99 6.98 -14.35
C THR A 138 5.52 8.34 -13.87
N LYS A 139 6.04 9.15 -14.78
CA LYS A 139 6.34 10.56 -14.48
C LYS A 139 5.11 11.31 -13.97
N HIS A 140 3.92 11.01 -14.51
CA HIS A 140 2.64 11.57 -14.05
C HIS A 140 2.33 11.09 -12.62
N GLY A 141 2.47 9.79 -12.35
CA GLY A 141 2.29 9.24 -11.00
C GLY A 141 3.24 9.83 -9.97
N HIS A 142 4.51 10.07 -10.33
CA HIS A 142 5.43 10.77 -9.44
C HIS A 142 5.01 12.22 -9.18
N ALA A 143 4.46 12.93 -10.17
CA ALA A 143 3.92 14.27 -9.96
C ALA A 143 2.71 14.26 -9.04
N THR A 144 1.80 13.27 -9.19
CA THR A 144 0.65 13.06 -8.30
C THR A 144 1.13 12.82 -6.86
N LEU A 145 2.10 11.92 -6.65
CA LEU A 145 2.68 11.68 -5.31
C LEU A 145 3.25 12.97 -4.72
N ALA A 146 4.06 13.72 -5.49
CA ALA A 146 4.67 14.96 -5.01
C ALA A 146 3.61 16.00 -4.60
N ARG A 147 2.52 16.14 -5.36
CA ARG A 147 1.40 17.02 -5.04
C ARG A 147 0.74 16.61 -3.72
N VAL A 148 0.36 15.33 -3.60
CA VAL A 148 -0.30 14.80 -2.39
C VAL A 148 0.58 14.97 -1.16
N PHE A 149 1.88 14.68 -1.27
CA PHE A 149 2.82 14.88 -0.18
C PHE A 149 2.92 16.35 0.22
N THR A 150 3.01 17.26 -0.74
CA THR A 150 3.09 18.70 -0.46
C THR A 150 1.84 19.22 0.25
N GLU A 151 0.66 18.82 -0.21
CA GLU A 151 -0.61 19.22 0.39
C GLU A 151 -0.73 18.73 1.85
N LYS A 152 -0.43 17.45 2.08
CA LYS A 152 -0.50 16.85 3.43
C LYS A 152 0.57 17.41 4.37
N PHE A 153 1.78 17.64 3.86
CA PHE A 153 2.85 18.21 4.66
C PHE A 153 2.55 19.66 5.08
N ASN A 154 2.01 20.46 4.15
CA ASN A 154 1.57 21.81 4.46
C ASN A 154 0.41 21.83 5.48
N GLY A 155 -0.44 20.80 5.51
CA GLY A 155 -1.43 20.61 6.56
C GLY A 155 -0.80 20.43 7.94
N LEU A 156 0.19 19.54 8.05
CA LEU A 156 0.90 19.27 9.31
C LEU A 156 1.65 20.47 9.91
N LEU A 157 2.03 21.44 9.08
CA LEU A 157 2.76 22.64 9.56
C LEU A 157 1.81 23.73 10.11
N LYS A 158 0.49 23.57 9.93
CA LYS A 158 -0.51 24.55 10.38
C LYS A 158 -1.14 24.20 11.72
N ASP A 159 -0.99 22.94 12.14
CA ASP A 159 -1.44 22.40 13.43
C ASP A 159 -0.30 22.47 14.46
#